data_15c96f33df4b8fc30f07c53b9b91e851
#
_entry.id   15c96f33df4b8fc30f07c53b9b91e851
#
_cell.length_a   1.000
_cell.length_b   1.000
_cell.length_c   1.000
_cell.angle_alpha   90.00
_cell.angle_beta   90.00
_cell.angle_gamma   90.00
#
_symmetry.space_group_name_H-M   'P 1'
#
loop_
_entity.id
_entity.type
_entity.pdbx_description
1 polymer ?
#
loop_
_entity_poly.entity_id
_entity_poly.type
_entity_poly.pdbx_seq_one_letter_code
_entity_poly.pdbx_strand_id
1 'polypeptide(L)'
;MKLRYYLIFFISIFVVSSCSYSQIALGPNSRENYLVYYDDSIPDSLKEILDISFNHTTLDDEKKTRIYLKNFYSNNYNIYAGSSLRSLEGEVTVSVQLEIISESKTKNKSIKVMKRHKSSELNPFAEQETVESLKKIINNEIYNQLLLEVSLFEM
;
A
#
# COMPACT_ATOMS: atom_id res chain seq x y z
N MET A 1 -50.55 -7.03 14.13
CA MET A 1 -49.72 -6.52 12.98
C MET A 1 -48.63 -5.58 13.37
N LYS A 2 -48.82 -4.64 14.29
CA LYS A 2 -47.82 -3.60 14.69
C LYS A 2 -46.48 -4.17 15.26
N LEU A 3 -46.54 -5.27 16.02
CA LEU A 3 -45.36 -5.88 16.64
C LEU A 3 -44.32 -6.42 15.63
N ARG A 4 -44.75 -6.91 14.47
CA ARG A 4 -43.85 -7.40 13.39
C ARG A 4 -43.04 -6.26 12.75
N TYR A 5 -43.60 -5.06 12.60
CA TYR A 5 -42.91 -3.91 12.06
C TYR A 5 -41.83 -3.38 13.02
N TYR A 6 -42.07 -3.41 14.33
CA TYR A 6 -41.09 -3.04 15.34
C TYR A 6 -39.88 -4.01 15.36
N LEU A 7 -40.16 -5.32 15.16
CA LEU A 7 -39.10 -6.34 15.13
C LEU A 7 -38.21 -6.16 13.90
N ILE A 8 -38.80 -5.89 12.73
CA ILE A 8 -38.05 -5.67 11.48
C ILE A 8 -37.24 -4.37 11.59
N PHE A 9 -37.78 -3.31 12.16
CA PHE A 9 -37.08 -2.04 12.37
C PHE A 9 -35.90 -2.21 13.33
N PHE A 10 -36.05 -3.00 14.40
CA PHE A 10 -34.96 -3.26 15.36
C PHE A 10 -33.82 -4.09 14.74
N ILE A 11 -34.13 -5.08 13.91
CA ILE A 11 -33.15 -5.88 13.18
C ILE A 11 -32.40 -5.01 12.16
N SER A 12 -33.08 -4.09 11.48
CA SER A 12 -32.49 -3.17 10.50
C SER A 12 -31.44 -2.27 11.13
N ILE A 13 -31.63 -1.78 12.37
CA ILE A 13 -30.68 -0.93 13.10
C ILE A 13 -29.38 -1.70 13.44
N PHE A 14 -29.48 -3.00 13.77
CA PHE A 14 -28.34 -3.83 14.10
C PHE A 14 -27.45 -4.13 12.89
N VAL A 15 -28.00 -4.19 11.68
CA VAL A 15 -27.23 -4.49 10.45
C VAL A 15 -26.40 -3.27 10.00
N VAL A 16 -26.86 -2.04 10.27
CA VAL A 16 -26.17 -0.81 9.83
C VAL A 16 -24.98 -0.46 10.74
N SER A 17 -24.93 -0.96 11.96
CA SER A 17 -23.86 -0.62 12.93
C SER A 17 -22.60 -1.50 12.83
N SER A 18 -22.54 -2.50 11.93
CA SER A 18 -21.45 -3.49 11.89
C SER A 18 -20.29 -3.18 10.94
N CYS A 19 -20.30 -2.04 10.24
CA CYS A 19 -19.19 -1.62 9.38
C CYS A 19 -18.49 -0.37 9.93
N SER A 20 -17.86 -0.46 11.10
CA SER A 20 -16.86 0.54 11.49
C SER A 20 -15.52 0.15 10.87
N TYR A 21 -15.17 0.78 9.75
CA TYR A 21 -13.83 0.74 9.18
C TYR A 21 -12.93 1.58 10.09
N SER A 22 -12.24 0.94 11.02
CA SER A 22 -11.19 1.64 11.77
C SER A 22 -9.96 1.75 10.86
N GLN A 23 -9.59 2.97 10.50
CA GLN A 23 -8.26 3.23 9.95
C GLN A 23 -7.25 2.80 11.01
N ILE A 24 -6.35 1.89 10.65
CA ILE A 24 -5.19 1.57 11.47
C ILE A 24 -4.28 2.79 11.39
N ALA A 25 -4.46 3.72 12.32
CA ALA A 25 -3.52 4.82 12.50
C ALA A 25 -2.46 4.31 13.48
N LEU A 26 -1.22 4.22 13.03
CA LEU A 26 -0.09 4.14 13.96
C LEU A 26 -0.19 5.36 14.88
N GLY A 27 -0.29 5.12 16.18
CA GLY A 27 -0.34 6.19 17.17
C GLY A 27 0.91 7.10 17.02
N PRO A 28 0.82 8.39 17.37
CA PRO A 28 1.94 9.33 17.25
C PRO A 28 3.22 8.85 17.97
N ASN A 29 3.09 8.07 19.02
CA ASN A 29 4.21 7.56 19.81
C ASN A 29 4.92 6.33 19.17
N SER A 30 4.30 5.63 18.23
CA SER A 30 4.93 4.48 17.58
C SER A 30 5.86 4.90 16.42
N ARG A 31 5.63 6.06 15.82
CA ARG A 31 6.40 6.53 14.65
C ARG A 31 7.85 6.90 14.97
N GLU A 32 8.14 7.30 16.19
CA GLU A 32 9.47 7.69 16.66
C GLU A 32 10.43 6.51 16.84
N ASN A 33 9.90 5.28 16.82
CA ASN A 33 10.66 4.07 17.13
C ASN A 33 11.18 3.33 15.88
N TYR A 34 11.05 3.91 14.69
CA TYR A 34 11.45 3.28 13.43
C TYR A 34 12.53 4.05 12.70
N LEU A 35 13.45 3.29 12.10
CA LEU A 35 14.43 3.79 11.13
C LEU A 35 14.20 3.07 9.81
N VAL A 36 13.99 3.84 8.74
CA VAL A 36 13.77 3.27 7.41
C VAL A 36 15.02 3.43 6.56
N TYR A 37 15.45 2.34 5.95
CA TYR A 37 16.59 2.26 5.05
C TYR A 37 16.14 1.84 3.65
N TYR A 38 16.68 2.45 2.64
CA TYR A 38 16.36 2.21 1.24
C TYR A 38 17.57 1.72 0.48
N ASP A 39 17.38 0.79 -0.45
CA ASP A 39 18.38 0.53 -1.48
C ASP A 39 18.19 1.50 -2.68
N ASP A 40 19.12 1.44 -3.63
CA ASP A 40 19.13 2.32 -4.81
C ASP A 40 17.96 2.07 -5.76
N SER A 41 17.26 0.95 -5.63
CA SER A 41 16.11 0.61 -6.49
C SER A 41 14.86 1.37 -6.13
N ILE A 42 14.75 1.90 -4.90
CA ILE A 42 13.54 2.55 -4.40
C ILE A 42 13.38 3.94 -5.02
N PRO A 43 12.24 4.25 -5.67
CA PRO A 43 12.00 5.56 -6.28
C PRO A 43 11.83 6.65 -5.23
N ASP A 44 12.32 7.87 -5.55
CA ASP A 44 12.30 9.00 -4.63
C ASP A 44 10.89 9.38 -4.18
N SER A 45 9.89 9.23 -5.07
CA SER A 45 8.48 9.46 -4.72
C SER A 45 7.94 8.54 -3.61
N LEU A 46 8.47 7.33 -3.49
CA LEU A 46 8.11 6.43 -2.39
C LEU A 46 8.92 6.75 -1.12
N LYS A 47 10.21 7.12 -1.28
CA LYS A 47 11.05 7.56 -0.16
C LYS A 47 10.44 8.78 0.55
N GLU A 48 10.03 9.80 -0.20
CA GLU A 48 9.39 11.01 0.35
C GLU A 48 8.16 10.69 1.22
N ILE A 49 7.27 9.80 0.74
CA ILE A 49 6.09 9.39 1.50
C ILE A 49 6.47 8.70 2.81
N LEU A 50 7.50 7.86 2.78
CA LEU A 50 7.94 7.10 3.94
C LEU A 50 8.73 7.98 4.92
N ASP A 51 9.57 8.88 4.44
CA ASP A 51 10.34 9.80 5.27
C ASP A 51 9.45 10.74 6.09
N ILE A 52 8.39 11.26 5.49
CA ILE A 52 7.39 12.07 6.20
C ILE A 52 6.74 11.28 7.35
N SER A 53 6.62 9.95 7.20
CA SER A 53 5.87 9.12 8.12
C SER A 53 6.70 8.47 9.22
N PHE A 54 7.98 8.18 8.95
CA PHE A 54 8.83 7.36 9.83
C PHE A 54 10.11 8.05 10.30
N ASN A 55 10.74 8.89 9.48
CA ASN A 55 12.06 9.46 9.78
C ASN A 55 11.97 10.74 10.63
N HIS A 56 11.44 10.64 11.84
CA HIS A 56 11.62 11.69 12.82
C HIS A 56 12.91 11.43 13.62
N THR A 57 13.89 12.28 13.41
CA THR A 57 15.22 12.23 14.03
C THR A 57 15.11 12.44 15.54
N THR A 58 15.17 11.37 16.31
CA THR A 58 15.46 11.41 17.74
C THR A 58 16.80 10.73 18.01
N LEU A 59 17.57 11.27 18.96
CA LEU A 59 18.99 11.03 19.17
C LEU A 59 19.37 9.64 19.72
N ASP A 60 18.46 8.68 19.83
CA ASP A 60 18.73 7.36 20.45
C ASP A 60 18.47 6.22 19.46
N ASP A 61 19.50 5.86 18.68
CA ASP A 61 19.41 4.87 17.59
C ASP A 61 19.47 3.39 18.05
N GLU A 62 19.89 3.12 19.30
CA GLU A 62 20.21 1.74 19.72
C GLU A 62 18.99 0.84 19.92
N LYS A 63 17.80 1.42 20.17
CA LYS A 63 16.57 0.63 20.48
C LYS A 63 15.50 0.65 19.40
N LYS A 64 15.80 1.20 18.23
CA LYS A 64 14.79 1.37 17.17
C LYS A 64 14.64 0.14 16.31
N THR A 65 13.39 -0.16 15.94
CA THR A 65 13.09 -1.14 14.90
C THR A 65 13.55 -0.61 13.54
N ARG A 66 14.32 -1.42 12.82
CA ARG A 66 14.87 -1.07 11.50
C ARG A 66 14.01 -1.68 10.42
N ILE A 67 13.62 -0.85 9.45
CA ILE A 67 12.82 -1.23 8.28
C ILE A 67 13.70 -1.08 7.05
N TYR A 68 13.93 -2.14 6.31
CA TYR A 68 14.67 -2.14 5.06
C TYR A 68 13.72 -2.37 3.90
N LEU A 69 13.77 -1.47 2.91
CA LEU A 69 13.08 -1.63 1.63
C LEU A 69 14.11 -1.87 0.54
N LYS A 70 13.93 -2.98 -0.17
CA LYS A 70 14.91 -3.48 -1.15
C LYS A 70 14.20 -4.03 -2.38
N ASN A 71 14.94 -4.11 -3.50
CA ASN A 71 14.50 -4.82 -4.70
C ASN A 71 13.15 -4.32 -5.23
N PHE A 72 13.01 -3.00 -5.34
CA PHE A 72 11.84 -2.42 -5.99
C PHE A 72 11.87 -2.76 -7.48
N TYR A 73 10.80 -3.34 -7.95
CA TYR A 73 10.61 -3.69 -9.34
C TYR A 73 9.27 -3.18 -9.84
N SER A 74 9.27 -2.42 -10.93
CA SER A 74 8.08 -1.92 -11.59
C SER A 74 8.03 -2.39 -13.02
N ASN A 75 6.92 -2.98 -13.42
CA ASN A 75 6.69 -3.42 -14.79
C ASN A 75 5.36 -2.88 -15.29
N ASN A 76 5.35 -2.46 -16.56
CA ASN A 76 4.15 -2.08 -17.29
C ASN A 76 4.11 -2.87 -18.58
N TYR A 77 3.02 -3.58 -18.84
CA TYR A 77 2.83 -4.35 -20.06
C TYR A 77 1.40 -4.28 -20.55
N ASN A 78 1.25 -4.43 -21.86
CA ASN A 78 -0.04 -4.43 -22.52
C ASN A 78 -0.64 -5.84 -22.55
N ILE A 79 -1.94 -5.93 -22.28
CA ILE A 79 -2.71 -7.18 -22.33
C ILE A 79 -3.48 -7.22 -23.64
N TYR A 80 -3.27 -8.27 -24.42
CA TYR A 80 -3.92 -8.50 -25.69
C TYR A 80 -5.01 -9.58 -25.53
N ALA A 81 -6.19 -9.31 -26.07
CA ALA A 81 -7.28 -10.28 -26.09
C ALA A 81 -7.21 -11.16 -27.34
N GLY A 82 -6.71 -12.39 -27.19
CA GLY A 82 -6.64 -13.39 -28.27
C GLY A 82 -5.77 -12.96 -29.43
N SER A 83 -6.28 -13.09 -30.66
CA SER A 83 -5.59 -12.70 -31.91
C SER A 83 -5.71 -11.20 -32.25
N SER A 84 -6.17 -10.39 -31.33
CA SER A 84 -6.28 -8.93 -31.53
C SER A 84 -4.89 -8.32 -31.69
N LEU A 85 -4.71 -7.49 -32.72
CA LEU A 85 -3.49 -6.72 -32.93
C LEU A 85 -3.40 -5.47 -32.03
N ARG A 86 -4.46 -5.19 -31.24
CA ARG A 86 -4.51 -4.03 -30.35
C ARG A 86 -4.65 -4.47 -28.92
N SER A 87 -3.88 -3.83 -28.06
CA SER A 87 -4.06 -3.94 -26.63
C SER A 87 -5.36 -3.26 -26.20
N LEU A 88 -6.15 -3.96 -25.39
CA LEU A 88 -7.37 -3.41 -24.78
C LEU A 88 -7.09 -2.87 -23.37
N GLU A 89 -6.15 -3.48 -22.69
CA GLU A 89 -5.80 -3.16 -21.30
C GLU A 89 -4.27 -3.10 -21.15
N GLY A 90 -3.83 -2.29 -20.20
CA GLY A 90 -2.48 -2.31 -19.67
C GLY A 90 -2.50 -2.72 -18.20
N GLU A 91 -1.39 -3.27 -17.74
CA GLU A 91 -1.20 -3.66 -16.35
C GLU A 91 0.11 -3.10 -15.81
N VAL A 92 0.03 -2.34 -14.73
CA VAL A 92 1.18 -1.88 -13.95
C VAL A 92 1.28 -2.73 -12.71
N THR A 93 2.41 -3.44 -12.59
CA THR A 93 2.73 -4.25 -11.42
C THR A 93 3.97 -3.67 -10.75
N VAL A 94 3.91 -3.51 -9.45
CA VAL A 94 5.05 -3.11 -8.62
C VAL A 94 5.23 -4.11 -7.51
N SER A 95 6.48 -4.47 -7.22
CA SER A 95 6.85 -5.29 -6.08
C SER A 95 8.02 -4.69 -5.33
N VAL A 96 8.04 -4.86 -4.01
CA VAL A 96 9.13 -4.43 -3.12
C VAL A 96 9.31 -5.47 -2.02
N GLN A 97 10.55 -5.67 -1.60
CA GLN A 97 10.88 -6.51 -0.46
C GLN A 97 11.00 -5.65 0.80
N LEU A 98 10.28 -6.06 1.83
CA LEU A 98 10.28 -5.47 3.15
C LEU A 98 10.98 -6.41 4.13
N GLU A 99 11.95 -5.90 4.88
CA GLU A 99 12.57 -6.57 6.00
C GLU A 99 12.47 -5.68 7.24
N ILE A 100 11.88 -6.20 8.31
CA ILE A 100 11.73 -5.52 9.59
C ILE A 100 12.57 -6.25 10.61
N ILE A 101 13.48 -5.54 11.28
CA ILE A 101 14.41 -6.07 12.28
C ILE A 101 14.25 -5.31 13.58
N SER A 102 13.98 -6.02 14.66
CA SER A 102 14.02 -5.55 16.04
C SER A 102 15.01 -6.42 16.82
N GLU A 103 15.30 -6.08 18.07
CA GLU A 103 16.21 -6.84 18.94
C GLU A 103 15.85 -8.34 19.06
N SER A 104 14.55 -8.67 19.03
CA SER A 104 14.05 -10.02 19.28
C SER A 104 13.43 -10.72 18.08
N LYS A 105 13.10 -9.99 17.02
CA LYS A 105 12.31 -10.49 15.89
C LYS A 105 12.86 -9.98 14.56
N THR A 106 12.77 -10.81 13.52
CA THR A 106 12.99 -10.42 12.12
C THR A 106 11.84 -10.92 11.28
N LYS A 107 11.31 -10.06 10.39
CA LYS A 107 10.22 -10.39 9.48
C LYS A 107 10.60 -9.97 8.07
N ASN A 108 10.47 -10.90 7.13
CA ASN A 108 10.64 -10.65 5.70
C ASN A 108 9.30 -10.80 4.98
N LYS A 109 8.97 -9.85 4.14
CA LYS A 109 7.73 -9.83 3.35
C LYS A 109 7.98 -9.27 1.95
N SER A 110 7.33 -9.86 0.95
CA SER A 110 7.23 -9.23 -0.37
C SER A 110 5.87 -8.58 -0.50
N ILE A 111 5.85 -7.29 -0.77
CA ILE A 111 4.64 -6.51 -1.07
C ILE A 111 4.55 -6.43 -2.59
N LYS A 112 3.39 -6.80 -3.15
CA LYS A 112 3.11 -6.72 -4.57
C LYS A 112 1.77 -6.05 -4.79
N VAL A 113 1.75 -4.99 -5.59
CA VAL A 113 0.55 -4.26 -5.98
C VAL A 113 0.43 -4.26 -7.49
N MET A 114 -0.79 -4.49 -7.98
CA MET A 114 -1.10 -4.54 -9.40
C MET A 114 -2.33 -3.68 -9.68
N LYS A 115 -2.28 -2.89 -10.74
CA LYS A 115 -3.41 -2.07 -11.23
C LYS A 115 -3.53 -2.21 -12.73
N ARG A 116 -4.76 -2.30 -13.21
CA ARG A 116 -5.09 -2.35 -14.63
C ARG A 116 -5.68 -1.03 -15.10
N HIS A 117 -5.45 -0.71 -16.35
CA HIS A 117 -6.02 0.45 -17.03
C HIS A 117 -6.42 0.11 -18.46
N LYS A 118 -7.25 0.94 -19.06
CA LYS A 118 -7.51 0.82 -20.49
C LYS A 118 -6.28 1.26 -21.25
N SER A 119 -5.85 0.45 -22.21
CA SER A 119 -4.77 0.83 -23.11
C SER A 119 -5.25 1.92 -24.08
N SER A 120 -4.39 2.87 -24.36
CA SER A 120 -4.61 3.99 -25.26
C SER A 120 -3.53 4.06 -26.35
N GLU A 121 -3.33 2.93 -27.06
CA GLU A 121 -2.28 2.82 -28.09
C GLU A 121 -2.32 3.93 -29.15
N LEU A 122 -3.50 4.51 -29.42
CA LEU A 122 -3.66 5.62 -30.34
C LEU A 122 -3.24 6.97 -29.75
N ASN A 123 -3.09 7.04 -28.43
CA ASN A 123 -2.64 8.24 -27.73
C ASN A 123 -1.62 7.87 -26.64
N PRO A 124 -0.35 7.69 -27.01
CA PRO A 124 0.69 7.27 -26.08
C PRO A 124 0.96 8.26 -24.95
N PHE A 125 0.70 9.56 -25.14
CA PHE A 125 0.83 10.56 -24.08
C PHE A 125 -0.23 10.35 -23.00
N ALA A 126 -1.49 10.15 -23.38
CA ALA A 126 -2.55 9.84 -22.40
C ALA A 126 -2.31 8.52 -21.67
N GLU A 127 -1.72 7.54 -22.35
CA GLU A 127 -1.34 6.28 -21.73
C GLU A 127 -0.23 6.50 -20.69
N GLN A 128 0.80 7.26 -21.04
CA GLN A 128 1.89 7.58 -20.12
C GLN A 128 1.38 8.34 -18.88
N GLU A 129 0.52 9.35 -19.03
CA GLU A 129 -0.09 10.07 -17.91
C GLU A 129 -0.90 9.13 -17.00
N THR A 130 -1.64 8.20 -17.61
CA THR A 130 -2.41 7.20 -16.88
C THR A 130 -1.48 6.30 -16.05
N VAL A 131 -0.40 5.79 -16.65
CA VAL A 131 0.60 4.96 -15.97
C VAL A 131 1.27 5.71 -14.83
N GLU A 132 1.66 6.98 -15.04
CA GLU A 132 2.26 7.80 -13.98
C GLU A 132 1.29 8.05 -12.82
N SER A 133 0.01 8.30 -13.13
CA SER A 133 -1.03 8.42 -12.10
C SER A 133 -1.22 7.12 -11.32
N LEU A 134 -1.22 5.97 -12.00
CA LEU A 134 -1.31 4.65 -11.36
C LEU A 134 -0.11 4.36 -10.48
N LYS A 135 1.09 4.72 -10.88
CA LYS A 135 2.29 4.56 -10.03
C LYS A 135 2.16 5.32 -8.71
N LYS A 136 1.59 6.53 -8.72
CA LYS A 136 1.31 7.28 -7.48
C LYS A 136 0.31 6.55 -6.58
N ILE A 137 -0.76 6.01 -7.16
CA ILE A 137 -1.75 5.22 -6.42
C ILE A 137 -1.11 3.96 -5.83
N ILE A 138 -0.28 3.27 -6.62
CA ILE A 138 0.44 2.07 -6.20
C ILE A 138 1.40 2.38 -5.05
N ASN A 139 2.16 3.48 -5.11
CA ASN A 139 3.06 3.89 -4.04
C ASN A 139 2.31 4.13 -2.72
N ASN A 140 1.14 4.78 -2.77
CA ASN A 140 0.29 4.95 -1.60
C ASN A 140 -0.25 3.61 -1.05
N GLU A 141 -0.57 2.67 -1.92
CA GLU A 141 -1.02 1.34 -1.50
C GLU A 141 0.12 0.52 -0.88
N ILE A 142 1.33 0.58 -1.46
CA ILE A 142 2.53 -0.01 -0.86
C ILE A 142 2.79 0.58 0.53
N TYR A 143 2.71 1.91 0.66
CA TYR A 143 2.82 2.59 1.95
C TYR A 143 1.80 2.07 2.97
N ASN A 144 0.54 1.96 2.59
CA ASN A 144 -0.51 1.46 3.49
C ASN A 144 -0.28 -0.01 3.90
N GLN A 145 0.16 -0.85 2.95
CA GLN A 145 0.51 -2.25 3.25
C GLN A 145 1.74 -2.33 4.17
N LEU A 146 2.73 -1.46 4.00
CA LEU A 146 3.88 -1.37 4.88
C LEU A 146 3.46 -0.98 6.30
N LEU A 147 2.61 0.03 6.47
CA LEU A 147 2.06 0.41 7.77
C LEU A 147 1.37 -0.76 8.47
N LEU A 148 0.58 -1.53 7.71
CA LEU A 148 -0.10 -2.71 8.23
C LEU A 148 0.91 -3.78 8.69
N GLU A 149 1.95 -4.06 7.88
CA GLU A 149 2.96 -5.06 8.23
C GLU A 149 3.80 -4.66 9.45
N VAL A 150 4.09 -3.36 9.60
CA VAL A 150 4.75 -2.81 10.78
C VAL A 150 3.87 -2.95 12.02
N SER A 151 2.59 -2.59 11.93
CA SER A 151 1.66 -2.73 13.06
C SER A 151 1.47 -4.19 13.49
N LEU A 152 1.43 -5.12 12.53
CA LEU A 152 1.37 -6.56 12.81
C LEU A 152 2.67 -7.14 13.39
N PHE A 153 3.79 -6.47 13.18
CA PHE A 153 5.08 -6.87 13.74
C PHE A 153 5.20 -6.50 15.22
N GLU A 154 4.54 -5.42 15.64
CA GLU A 154 4.53 -4.97 17.04
C GLU A 154 3.61 -5.81 17.94
N MET A 155 2.58 -6.45 17.39
CA MET A 155 1.69 -7.34 18.12
C MET A 155 2.38 -8.67 18.47
#